data_1ea163e9b880347c40f9186849d94299
#
_entry.id   1ea163e9b880347c40f9186849d94299
#
_cell.length_a   1.000
_cell.length_b   1.000
_cell.length_c   1.000
_cell.angle_alpha   90.00
_cell.angle_beta   90.00
_cell.angle_gamma   90.00
#
_symmetry.space_group_name_H-M   'P 1'
#
loop_
_entity.id
_entity.type
_entity.pdbx_description
1 polymer ?
#
loop_
_entity_poly.entity_id
_entity_poly.type
_entity_poly.pdbx_seq_one_letter_code
_entity_poly.pdbx_strand_id
1 'polypeptide(L)'
;MKKKVCLAMSLLMLAGTVPAQAETIGEAEQITFTAKVGTKELYRNQSRIPLDAAIYIKDGYAMLPLRAFLTSIDNGTMHWEKETKLAWMVLRGNTVACDIEKNSITVNGEPIEVSGRMDIRDGRIFVPLRNWKNILNGCGYTVADTDIIWDAEEKTATVQLLDDSKVIEIPADAPRMTGEGRKASYTMPLSSEYDEIENIGNGYFIAMKEERGRIKSYYLLDSKGERLLSYEKDGIEYLGNAGEGYLRVKY
;
A
#
# COMPACT_ATOMS: atom_id res chain seq x y z
N MET A 1 2.31 -13.72 28.74
CA MET A 1 0.98 -13.16 29.10
C MET A 1 0.79 -11.87 28.32
N LYS A 2 0.03 -11.88 27.23
CA LYS A 2 -0.22 -10.69 26.41
C LYS A 2 -1.36 -9.88 27.04
N LYS A 3 -1.06 -8.67 27.53
CA LYS A 3 -2.09 -7.74 28.01
C LYS A 3 -2.76 -7.10 26.80
N LYS A 4 -4.01 -7.48 26.53
CA LYS A 4 -4.90 -6.72 25.65
C LYS A 4 -5.36 -5.48 26.42
N VAL A 5 -4.97 -4.30 25.94
CA VAL A 5 -5.53 -3.04 26.43
C VAL A 5 -6.79 -2.77 25.61
N CYS A 6 -7.95 -3.10 26.17
CA CYS A 6 -9.23 -2.60 25.67
C CYS A 6 -9.42 -1.19 26.22
N LEU A 7 -9.35 -0.19 25.37
CA LEU A 7 -9.74 1.18 25.72
C LEU A 7 -11.26 1.30 25.52
N ALA A 8 -12.01 1.16 26.59
CA ALA A 8 -13.44 1.47 26.61
C ALA A 8 -13.60 2.99 26.74
N MET A 9 -14.01 3.67 25.66
CA MET A 9 -14.46 5.06 25.75
C MET A 9 -15.89 5.10 26.26
N SER A 10 -16.06 5.60 27.48
CA SER A 10 -17.36 5.92 28.06
C SER A 10 -17.92 7.20 27.41
N LEU A 11 -19.09 7.06 26.81
CA LEU A 11 -19.83 8.14 26.16
C LEU A 11 -20.45 9.04 27.25
N LEU A 12 -19.95 10.26 27.39
CA LEU A 12 -20.61 11.31 28.17
C LEU A 12 -21.32 12.25 27.17
N MET A 13 -22.65 12.15 27.10
CA MET A 13 -23.48 13.05 26.29
C MET A 13 -23.53 14.44 26.96
N LEU A 14 -22.73 15.39 26.50
CA LEU A 14 -23.02 16.81 26.59
C LEU A 14 -23.30 17.33 25.21
N ALA A 15 -24.48 17.92 24.99
CA ALA A 15 -24.87 18.60 23.78
C ALA A 15 -24.04 19.89 23.61
N GLY A 16 -22.85 19.72 23.06
CA GLY A 16 -21.97 20.77 22.56
C GLY A 16 -21.53 20.34 21.18
N THR A 17 -21.47 21.27 20.24
CA THR A 17 -20.94 21.03 18.89
C THR A 17 -19.51 20.52 19.06
N VAL A 18 -19.34 19.20 18.97
CA VAL A 18 -18.02 18.56 18.91
C VAL A 18 -17.42 18.93 17.57
N PRO A 19 -16.25 19.56 17.51
CA PRO A 19 -15.59 19.81 16.24
C PRO A 19 -15.40 18.45 15.54
N ALA A 20 -15.76 18.38 14.27
CA ALA A 20 -15.50 17.20 13.46
C ALA A 20 -14.00 16.88 13.52
N GLN A 21 -13.66 15.69 14.03
CA GLN A 21 -12.28 15.20 14.03
C GLN A 21 -12.08 14.31 12.82
N ALA A 22 -10.88 14.33 12.26
CA ALA A 22 -10.49 13.35 11.26
C ALA A 22 -10.61 11.95 11.86
N GLU A 23 -11.18 11.04 11.11
CA GLU A 23 -11.38 9.66 11.51
C GLU A 23 -10.45 8.76 10.66
N THR A 24 -9.83 7.78 11.30
CA THR A 24 -8.94 6.85 10.61
C THR A 24 -9.58 5.47 10.63
N ILE A 25 -9.73 4.86 9.45
CA ILE A 25 -10.24 3.50 9.29
C ILE A 25 -9.11 2.59 8.84
N GLY A 26 -9.05 1.40 9.42
CA GLY A 26 -8.00 0.42 9.19
C GLY A 26 -6.82 0.58 10.14
N GLU A 27 -5.96 -0.41 10.12
CA GLU A 27 -4.73 -0.42 10.90
C GLU A 27 -3.53 -0.59 9.97
N ALA A 28 -2.49 0.18 10.21
CA ALA A 28 -1.23 0.01 9.51
C ALA A 28 -0.59 -1.32 9.94
N GLU A 29 -0.07 -2.06 8.98
CA GLU A 29 0.63 -3.32 9.22
C GLU A 29 2.13 -3.06 9.45
N GLN A 30 2.66 -3.47 10.59
CA GLN A 30 4.09 -3.46 10.82
C GLN A 30 4.72 -4.72 10.19
N ILE A 31 5.61 -4.51 9.22
CA ILE A 31 6.34 -5.58 8.54
C ILE A 31 7.82 -5.50 8.94
N THR A 32 8.37 -6.62 9.39
CA THR A 32 9.79 -6.72 9.77
C THR A 32 10.51 -7.67 8.82
N PHE A 33 11.58 -7.20 8.21
CA PHE A 33 12.51 -8.02 7.45
C PHE A 33 13.80 -8.20 8.23
N THR A 34 14.27 -9.45 8.33
CA THR A 34 15.52 -9.79 8.99
C THR A 34 16.40 -10.62 8.06
N ALA A 35 17.65 -10.23 7.91
CA ALA A 35 18.60 -10.80 6.97
C ALA A 35 19.96 -10.99 7.65
N LYS A 36 20.52 -12.22 7.61
CA LYS A 36 21.84 -12.54 8.18
C LYS A 36 22.89 -12.59 7.09
N VAL A 37 23.99 -11.86 7.29
CA VAL A 37 25.14 -11.86 6.35
C VAL A 37 25.75 -13.27 6.24
N GLY A 38 26.10 -13.65 5.01
CA GLY A 38 26.63 -14.96 4.69
C GLY A 38 25.57 -16.03 4.43
N THR A 39 24.28 -15.72 4.63
CA THR A 39 23.17 -16.65 4.40
C THR A 39 22.40 -16.30 3.13
N LYS A 40 21.61 -17.26 2.64
CA LYS A 40 20.63 -17.09 1.56
C LYS A 40 19.22 -17.08 2.12
N GLU A 41 19.01 -16.38 3.23
CA GLU A 41 17.73 -16.35 3.91
C GLU A 41 17.36 -14.92 4.28
N LEU A 42 16.13 -14.57 3.96
CA LEU A 42 15.44 -13.39 4.41
C LEU A 42 14.22 -13.84 5.21
N TYR A 43 13.90 -13.17 6.28
CA TYR A 43 12.70 -13.44 7.06
C TYR A 43 11.78 -12.23 6.99
N ARG A 44 10.49 -12.46 6.66
CA ARG A 44 9.42 -11.46 6.78
C ARG A 44 8.48 -11.89 7.90
N ASN A 45 8.37 -11.11 8.96
CA ASN A 45 7.54 -11.44 10.12
C ASN A 45 7.74 -12.88 10.61
N GLN A 46 9.02 -13.35 10.68
CA GLN A 46 9.44 -14.71 11.03
C GLN A 46 9.21 -15.77 9.93
N SER A 47 8.52 -15.47 8.83
CA SER A 47 8.37 -16.37 7.70
C SER A 47 9.62 -16.34 6.83
N ARG A 48 10.21 -17.52 6.58
CA ARG A 48 11.44 -17.65 5.79
C ARG A 48 11.17 -17.45 4.30
N ILE A 49 12.00 -16.62 3.69
CA ILE A 49 12.04 -16.37 2.24
C ILE A 49 13.42 -16.80 1.73
N PRO A 50 13.51 -17.84 0.89
CA PRO A 50 14.79 -18.25 0.33
C PRO A 50 15.30 -17.23 -0.67
N LEU A 51 16.58 -16.89 -0.56
CA LEU A 51 17.28 -16.02 -1.51
C LEU A 51 18.06 -16.87 -2.52
N ASP A 52 18.17 -16.38 -3.73
CA ASP A 52 19.00 -17.00 -4.77
C ASP A 52 20.48 -16.63 -4.65
N ALA A 53 20.80 -15.59 -3.85
CA ALA A 53 22.17 -15.16 -3.55
C ALA A 53 22.35 -14.79 -2.07
N ALA A 54 23.56 -15.00 -1.55
CA ALA A 54 23.87 -14.67 -0.16
C ALA A 54 24.04 -13.16 0.05
N ILE A 55 23.55 -12.70 1.19
CA ILE A 55 23.81 -11.35 1.70
C ILE A 55 25.28 -11.24 2.09
N TYR A 56 25.94 -10.15 1.76
CA TYR A 56 27.35 -9.93 2.07
C TYR A 56 27.63 -8.48 2.44
N ILE A 57 28.85 -8.23 2.96
CA ILE A 57 29.32 -6.87 3.26
C ILE A 57 30.26 -6.43 2.15
N LYS A 58 30.06 -5.21 1.64
CA LYS A 58 30.96 -4.53 0.71
C LYS A 58 31.12 -3.08 1.14
N ASP A 59 32.35 -2.63 1.26
CA ASP A 59 32.72 -1.27 1.63
C ASP A 59 31.99 -0.75 2.92
N GLY A 60 31.78 -1.67 3.88
CA GLY A 60 31.06 -1.38 5.12
C GLY A 60 29.54 -1.40 5.02
N TYR A 61 28.97 -1.73 3.87
CA TYR A 61 27.52 -1.84 3.67
C TYR A 61 27.06 -3.29 3.57
N ALA A 62 25.99 -3.62 4.27
CA ALA A 62 25.27 -4.88 4.04
C ALA A 62 24.52 -4.79 2.69
N MET A 63 24.82 -5.73 1.81
CA MET A 63 24.34 -5.78 0.43
C MET A 63 23.19 -6.79 0.31
N LEU A 64 21.99 -6.31 -0.02
CA LEU A 64 20.80 -7.14 -0.20
C LEU A 64 20.49 -7.32 -1.68
N PRO A 65 20.07 -8.52 -2.12
CA PRO A 65 19.68 -8.75 -3.50
C PRO A 65 18.37 -8.01 -3.82
N LEU A 66 18.43 -7.10 -4.80
CA LEU A 66 17.36 -6.18 -5.15
C LEU A 66 16.04 -6.90 -5.45
N ARG A 67 16.05 -7.86 -6.37
CA ARG A 67 14.85 -8.59 -6.79
C ARG A 67 14.19 -9.31 -5.63
N ALA A 68 14.99 -10.11 -4.90
CA ALA A 68 14.44 -10.96 -3.84
C ALA A 68 13.82 -10.14 -2.70
N PHE A 69 14.44 -9.02 -2.34
CA PHE A 69 13.89 -8.14 -1.31
C PHE A 69 12.57 -7.50 -1.77
N LEU A 70 12.54 -6.93 -2.97
CA LEU A 70 11.33 -6.23 -3.46
C LEU A 70 10.16 -7.17 -3.72
N THR A 71 10.42 -8.36 -4.28
CA THR A 71 9.35 -9.37 -4.45
C THR A 71 8.82 -9.91 -3.12
N SER A 72 9.58 -9.78 -2.03
CA SER A 72 9.13 -10.15 -0.69
C SER A 72 8.21 -9.12 -0.04
N ILE A 73 8.24 -7.89 -0.52
CA ILE A 73 7.36 -6.80 -0.05
C ILE A 73 6.05 -6.81 -0.82
N ASP A 74 6.17 -6.82 -2.15
CA ASP A 74 5.05 -6.82 -3.08
C ASP A 74 5.41 -7.75 -4.26
N ASN A 75 4.46 -8.49 -4.79
CA ASN A 75 4.68 -9.46 -5.89
C ASN A 75 5.03 -8.78 -7.23
N GLY A 76 5.72 -7.65 -7.18
CA GLY A 76 6.15 -6.89 -8.33
C GLY A 76 7.13 -7.63 -9.24
N THR A 77 7.08 -7.34 -10.53
CA THR A 77 8.04 -7.85 -11.52
C THR A 77 9.18 -6.87 -11.71
N MET A 78 10.41 -7.39 -11.75
CA MET A 78 11.61 -6.60 -12.06
C MET A 78 12.07 -6.85 -13.49
N HIS A 79 12.31 -5.78 -14.20
CA HIS A 79 12.91 -5.78 -15.54
C HIS A 79 14.38 -5.41 -15.46
N TRP A 80 15.22 -6.04 -16.29
CA TRP A 80 16.64 -5.78 -16.36
C TRP A 80 17.06 -5.58 -17.80
N GLU A 81 17.68 -4.44 -18.08
CA GLU A 81 18.27 -4.12 -19.35
C GLU A 81 19.81 -4.21 -19.26
N LYS A 82 20.37 -5.18 -19.95
CA LYS A 82 21.78 -5.54 -19.81
C LYS A 82 22.71 -4.48 -20.41
N GLU A 83 22.32 -3.91 -21.52
CA GLU A 83 23.08 -2.93 -22.30
C GLU A 83 23.28 -1.64 -21.53
N THR A 84 22.22 -1.14 -20.92
CA THR A 84 22.21 0.12 -20.13
C THR A 84 22.51 -0.09 -18.66
N LYS A 85 22.55 -1.35 -18.21
CA LYS A 85 22.66 -1.73 -16.79
C LYS A 85 21.59 -1.07 -15.90
N LEU A 86 20.40 -0.93 -16.46
CA LEU A 86 19.23 -0.39 -15.80
C LEU A 86 18.32 -1.51 -15.31
N ALA A 87 18.01 -1.49 -14.02
CA ALA A 87 16.93 -2.31 -13.46
C ALA A 87 15.75 -1.42 -13.09
N TRP A 88 14.54 -1.85 -13.43
CA TRP A 88 13.35 -1.13 -13.00
C TRP A 88 12.22 -2.08 -12.61
N MET A 89 11.36 -1.62 -11.72
CA MET A 89 10.24 -2.38 -11.19
C MET A 89 9.13 -1.46 -10.73
N VAL A 90 7.96 -2.03 -10.55
CA VAL A 90 6.83 -1.35 -9.91
C VAL A 90 6.65 -1.91 -8.51
N LEU A 91 6.64 -1.02 -7.52
CA LEU A 91 6.38 -1.34 -6.12
C LEU A 91 5.24 -0.44 -5.62
N ARG A 92 4.12 -1.03 -5.24
CA ARG A 92 2.94 -0.29 -4.77
C ARG A 92 2.49 0.83 -5.74
N GLY A 93 2.51 0.52 -7.04
CA GLY A 93 2.18 1.48 -8.10
C GLY A 93 3.26 2.50 -8.42
N ASN A 94 4.37 2.54 -7.68
CA ASN A 94 5.49 3.45 -7.92
C ASN A 94 6.59 2.76 -8.72
N THR A 95 7.16 3.45 -9.70
CA THR A 95 8.28 2.94 -10.50
C THR A 95 9.61 3.23 -9.80
N VAL A 96 10.33 2.17 -9.46
CA VAL A 96 11.71 2.26 -8.94
C VAL A 96 12.67 1.89 -10.05
N ALA A 97 13.63 2.76 -10.36
CA ALA A 97 14.68 2.49 -11.34
C ALA A 97 16.06 2.62 -10.70
N CYS A 98 16.91 1.63 -10.95
CA CYS A 98 18.30 1.56 -10.45
C CYS A 98 19.24 1.54 -11.65
N ASP A 99 19.97 2.61 -11.87
CA ASP A 99 21.07 2.69 -12.84
C ASP A 99 22.37 2.29 -12.15
N ILE A 100 22.83 1.08 -12.44
CA ILE A 100 23.98 0.50 -11.73
C ILE A 100 25.29 1.17 -12.17
N GLU A 101 25.36 1.63 -13.41
CA GLU A 101 26.55 2.28 -13.95
C GLU A 101 26.74 3.67 -13.33
N LYS A 102 25.68 4.47 -13.31
CA LYS A 102 25.70 5.79 -12.69
C LYS A 102 25.60 5.75 -11.17
N ASN A 103 25.27 4.61 -10.59
CA ASN A 103 25.02 4.44 -9.16
C ASN A 103 23.90 5.39 -8.69
N SER A 104 22.81 5.46 -9.42
CA SER A 104 21.66 6.29 -9.10
C SER A 104 20.39 5.48 -8.98
N ILE A 105 19.51 5.91 -8.11
CA ILE A 105 18.17 5.32 -7.91
C ILE A 105 17.15 6.43 -8.06
N THR A 106 16.07 6.15 -8.78
CA THR A 106 14.92 7.06 -8.89
C THR A 106 13.64 6.36 -8.46
N VAL A 107 12.71 7.12 -7.90
CA VAL A 107 11.33 6.69 -7.64
C VAL A 107 10.41 7.63 -8.39
N ASN A 108 9.58 7.09 -9.29
CA ASN A 108 8.72 7.87 -10.20
C ASN A 108 9.50 8.91 -11.04
N GLY A 109 10.75 8.59 -11.38
CA GLY A 109 11.64 9.50 -12.12
C GLY A 109 12.39 10.50 -11.25
N GLU A 110 12.01 10.71 -9.98
CA GLU A 110 12.69 11.60 -9.05
C GLU A 110 13.89 10.89 -8.40
N PRO A 111 15.09 11.50 -8.39
CA PRO A 111 16.27 10.91 -7.78
C PRO A 111 16.15 10.85 -6.26
N ILE A 112 16.61 9.76 -5.67
CA ILE A 112 16.77 9.63 -4.22
C ILE A 112 18.24 9.63 -3.84
N GLU A 113 18.52 10.00 -2.58
CA GLU A 113 19.88 9.92 -2.03
C GLU A 113 20.35 8.46 -1.96
N VAL A 114 21.57 8.19 -2.48
CA VAL A 114 22.19 6.87 -2.52
C VAL A 114 23.42 6.83 -1.64
N SER A 115 23.43 5.92 -0.67
CA SER A 115 24.55 5.61 0.21
C SER A 115 25.28 4.34 -0.26
N GLY A 116 26.60 4.41 -0.44
CA GLY A 116 27.38 3.30 -0.94
C GLY A 116 27.17 3.02 -2.43
N ARG A 117 27.80 1.97 -2.92
CA ARG A 117 27.72 1.62 -4.34
C ARG A 117 26.93 0.33 -4.54
N MET A 118 25.96 0.36 -5.46
CA MET A 118 25.30 -0.84 -5.95
C MET A 118 26.29 -1.78 -6.62
N ASP A 119 26.00 -3.07 -6.63
CA ASP A 119 26.90 -4.09 -7.17
C ASP A 119 26.14 -5.10 -8.03
N ILE A 120 26.84 -5.67 -9.00
CA ILE A 120 26.37 -6.85 -9.74
C ILE A 120 27.31 -8.00 -9.39
N ARG A 121 26.75 -9.04 -8.77
CA ARG A 121 27.49 -10.23 -8.41
C ARG A 121 26.72 -11.47 -8.81
N ASP A 122 27.37 -12.39 -9.52
CA ASP A 122 26.78 -13.63 -10.04
C ASP A 122 25.47 -13.40 -10.80
N GLY A 123 25.42 -12.31 -11.62
CA GLY A 123 24.26 -11.92 -12.41
C GLY A 123 23.08 -11.35 -11.61
N ARG A 124 23.30 -10.96 -10.37
CA ARG A 124 22.30 -10.39 -9.48
C ARG A 124 22.70 -9.00 -9.03
N ILE A 125 21.70 -8.11 -8.94
CA ILE A 125 21.89 -6.74 -8.47
C ILE A 125 21.74 -6.71 -6.96
N PHE A 126 22.68 -6.06 -6.32
CA PHE A 126 22.67 -5.81 -4.88
C PHE A 126 22.65 -4.32 -4.58
N VAL A 127 21.84 -3.96 -3.60
CA VAL A 127 21.69 -2.59 -3.13
C VAL A 127 22.10 -2.51 -1.66
N PRO A 128 22.90 -1.50 -1.28
CA PRO A 128 23.22 -1.26 0.12
C PRO A 128 21.95 -1.11 0.97
N LEU A 129 21.93 -1.75 2.13
CA LEU A 129 20.78 -1.78 3.05
C LEU A 129 20.21 -0.38 3.33
N ARG A 130 21.08 0.62 3.53
CA ARG A 130 20.66 1.98 3.88
C ARG A 130 19.78 2.66 2.82
N ASN A 131 19.91 2.26 1.55
CA ASN A 131 19.12 2.86 0.47
C ASN A 131 17.65 2.40 0.51
N TRP A 132 17.38 1.30 1.18
CA TRP A 132 16.02 0.75 1.25
C TRP A 132 15.03 1.68 1.93
N LYS A 133 15.47 2.45 2.94
CA LYS A 133 14.64 3.49 3.56
C LYS A 133 14.10 4.47 2.51
N ASN A 134 15.01 5.05 1.71
CA ASN A 134 14.64 6.07 0.74
C ASN A 134 13.78 5.48 -0.40
N ILE A 135 14.08 4.24 -0.83
CA ILE A 135 13.26 3.52 -1.82
C ILE A 135 11.86 3.28 -1.28
N LEU A 136 11.75 2.73 -0.07
CA LEU A 136 10.46 2.37 0.52
C LEU A 136 9.61 3.59 0.84
N ASN A 137 10.21 4.64 1.41
CA ASN A 137 9.52 5.90 1.67
C ASN A 137 9.02 6.56 0.38
N GLY A 138 9.83 6.53 -0.68
CA GLY A 138 9.42 7.01 -2.01
C GLY A 138 8.27 6.20 -2.63
N CYS A 139 8.09 4.94 -2.18
CA CYS A 139 7.00 4.06 -2.61
C CYS A 139 5.78 4.10 -1.67
N GLY A 140 5.73 5.04 -0.71
CA GLY A 140 4.60 5.21 0.19
C GLY A 140 4.54 4.22 1.35
N TYR A 141 5.68 3.61 1.73
CA TYR A 141 5.85 2.96 3.03
C TYR A 141 6.45 3.95 4.02
N THR A 142 6.29 3.72 5.31
CA THR A 142 6.96 4.53 6.33
C THR A 142 8.10 3.73 6.95
N VAL A 143 9.33 4.26 6.79
CA VAL A 143 10.56 3.70 7.37
C VAL A 143 11.35 4.84 7.99
N ALA A 144 11.52 4.83 9.30
CA ALA A 144 12.35 5.80 10.02
C ALA A 144 13.85 5.38 9.99
N ASP A 145 14.76 6.28 10.38
CA ASP A 145 16.19 5.95 10.47
C ASP A 145 16.45 4.87 11.52
N THR A 146 15.66 4.84 12.59
CA THR A 146 15.72 3.85 13.67
C THR A 146 15.21 2.48 13.26
N ASP A 147 14.52 2.37 12.14
CA ASP A 147 13.88 1.14 11.66
C ASP A 147 14.85 0.29 10.82
N ILE A 148 16.04 0.83 10.50
CA ILE A 148 17.14 0.07 9.89
C ILE A 148 18.16 -0.22 10.97
N ILE A 149 18.13 -1.44 11.48
CA ILE A 149 18.95 -1.89 12.59
C ILE A 149 20.06 -2.82 12.09
N TRP A 150 21.27 -2.56 12.50
CA TRP A 150 22.43 -3.43 12.25
C TRP A 150 22.95 -4.00 13.57
N ASP A 151 22.89 -5.30 13.70
CA ASP A 151 23.54 -6.03 14.77
C ASP A 151 24.91 -6.53 14.28
N ALA A 152 25.98 -5.95 14.83
CA ALA A 152 27.35 -6.25 14.41
C ALA A 152 27.84 -7.60 14.96
N GLU A 153 27.33 -8.06 16.10
CA GLU A 153 27.70 -9.31 16.73
C GLU A 153 27.10 -10.49 15.96
N GLU A 154 25.78 -10.44 15.71
CA GLU A 154 25.06 -11.46 14.94
C GLU A 154 25.22 -11.30 13.43
N LYS A 155 25.79 -10.18 12.97
CA LYS A 155 25.87 -9.79 11.54
C LYS A 155 24.50 -9.83 10.87
N THR A 156 23.51 -9.30 11.56
CA THR A 156 22.12 -9.32 11.14
C THR A 156 21.64 -7.90 10.82
N ALA A 157 20.98 -7.75 9.69
CA ALA A 157 20.30 -6.54 9.28
C ALA A 157 18.80 -6.71 9.47
N THR A 158 18.18 -5.73 10.10
CA THR A 158 16.70 -5.68 10.25
C THR A 158 16.17 -4.40 9.65
N VAL A 159 15.12 -4.51 8.84
CA VAL A 159 14.35 -3.39 8.31
C VAL A 159 12.93 -3.53 8.83
N GLN A 160 12.44 -2.51 9.52
CA GLN A 160 11.05 -2.41 9.94
C GLN A 160 10.36 -1.37 9.07
N LEU A 161 9.19 -1.68 8.56
CA LEU A 161 8.39 -0.74 7.79
C LEU A 161 6.93 -0.79 8.24
N LEU A 162 6.27 0.32 8.09
CA LEU A 162 4.84 0.44 8.31
C LEU A 162 4.15 0.49 6.94
N ASP A 163 3.25 -0.46 6.70
CA ASP A 163 2.36 -0.47 5.54
C ASP A 163 1.00 0.07 5.95
N ASP A 164 0.72 1.29 5.55
CA ASP A 164 -0.52 2.01 5.80
C ASP A 164 -1.50 1.94 4.61
N SER A 165 -1.24 1.10 3.62
CA SER A 165 -2.08 0.99 2.42
C SER A 165 -3.55 0.65 2.71
N LYS A 166 -3.81 0.09 3.88
CA LYS A 166 -5.15 -0.25 4.38
C LYS A 166 -5.73 0.82 5.30
N VAL A 167 -4.96 1.87 5.59
CA VAL A 167 -5.40 2.99 6.44
C VAL A 167 -6.06 4.04 5.56
N ILE A 168 -7.29 4.40 5.89
CA ILE A 168 -8.04 5.44 5.21
C ILE A 168 -8.21 6.59 6.21
N GLU A 169 -7.61 7.74 5.91
CA GLU A 169 -7.86 8.97 6.64
C GLU A 169 -9.09 9.67 6.05
N ILE A 170 -10.10 9.87 6.88
CA ILE A 170 -11.29 10.60 6.51
C ILE A 170 -11.13 12.03 7.01
N PRO A 171 -11.06 13.03 6.14
CA PRO A 171 -10.99 14.42 6.54
C PRO A 171 -12.17 14.81 7.45
N ALA A 172 -11.94 15.71 8.39
CA ALA A 172 -12.96 16.16 9.32
C ALA A 172 -14.17 16.83 8.62
N ASP A 173 -13.96 17.35 7.42
CA ASP A 173 -14.95 18.00 6.56
C ASP A 173 -15.54 17.04 5.51
N ALA A 174 -15.15 15.76 5.52
CA ALA A 174 -15.73 14.78 4.61
C ALA A 174 -17.25 14.70 4.84
N PRO A 175 -18.05 14.67 3.76
CA PRO A 175 -19.50 14.54 3.87
C PRO A 175 -19.83 13.22 4.55
N ARG A 176 -20.33 13.29 5.79
CA ARG A 176 -20.77 12.11 6.55
C ARG A 176 -22.19 11.76 6.13
N MET A 177 -22.39 10.51 5.72
CA MET A 177 -23.72 9.95 5.53
C MET A 177 -24.31 9.64 6.92
N THR A 178 -24.95 10.63 7.51
CA THR A 178 -25.68 10.46 8.78
C THR A 178 -27.04 9.83 8.52
N GLY A 179 -27.12 8.51 8.62
CA GLY A 179 -28.39 7.77 8.60
C GLY A 179 -28.51 6.95 9.87
N GLU A 180 -29.37 7.35 10.79
CA GLU A 180 -29.78 6.46 11.89
C GLU A 180 -30.41 5.19 11.29
N GLY A 181 -29.84 4.05 11.72
CA GLY A 181 -30.14 2.72 11.20
C GLY A 181 -31.59 2.26 11.28
N ARG A 182 -32.41 2.73 10.37
CA ARG A 182 -33.59 2.00 9.94
C ARG A 182 -33.20 1.14 8.75
N LYS A 183 -33.30 -0.19 8.90
CA LYS A 183 -33.33 -1.11 7.76
C LYS A 183 -34.57 -0.77 6.90
N ALA A 184 -34.45 0.27 6.09
CA ALA A 184 -35.41 0.49 5.04
C ALA A 184 -34.97 -0.43 3.89
N SER A 185 -35.81 -1.38 3.54
CA SER A 185 -35.65 -2.12 2.30
C SER A 185 -36.02 -1.17 1.16
N TYR A 186 -35.01 -0.54 0.56
CA TYR A 186 -35.23 0.24 -0.66
C TYR A 186 -35.27 -0.73 -1.82
N THR A 187 -36.44 -0.82 -2.46
CA THR A 187 -36.58 -1.47 -3.75
C THR A 187 -36.42 -0.40 -4.80
N MET A 188 -35.25 -0.26 -5.39
CA MET A 188 -35.12 0.54 -6.59
C MET A 188 -35.88 -0.16 -7.73
N PRO A 189 -36.65 0.55 -8.54
CA PRO A 189 -37.14 -0.02 -9.79
C PRO A 189 -35.88 -0.39 -10.61
N LEU A 190 -35.74 -1.66 -10.93
CA LEU A 190 -34.69 -2.16 -11.81
C LEU A 190 -34.76 -1.39 -13.11
N SER A 191 -33.90 -0.42 -13.29
CA SER A 191 -33.75 0.23 -14.57
C SER A 191 -32.97 -0.74 -15.45
N SER A 192 -33.44 -0.98 -16.66
CA SER A 192 -32.71 -1.77 -17.68
C SER A 192 -31.41 -1.08 -18.13
N GLU A 193 -31.03 -0.03 -17.43
CA GLU A 193 -29.86 0.78 -17.75
C GLU A 193 -28.55 0.19 -17.21
N TYR A 194 -28.62 -0.59 -16.12
CA TYR A 194 -27.46 -1.17 -15.45
C TYR A 194 -27.55 -2.68 -15.46
N ASP A 195 -26.39 -3.34 -15.61
CA ASP A 195 -26.29 -4.80 -15.65
C ASP A 195 -26.27 -5.37 -14.23
N GLU A 196 -25.69 -4.65 -13.27
CA GLU A 196 -25.64 -5.04 -11.87
C GLU A 196 -25.86 -3.83 -10.95
N ILE A 197 -26.56 -4.04 -9.82
CA ILE A 197 -26.80 -3.02 -8.79
C ILE A 197 -26.58 -3.64 -7.42
N GLU A 198 -25.62 -3.10 -6.67
CA GLU A 198 -25.31 -3.47 -5.29
C GLU A 198 -25.87 -2.44 -4.32
N ASN A 199 -26.64 -2.90 -3.32
CA ASN A 199 -27.11 -2.02 -2.23
C ASN A 199 -25.99 -1.93 -1.17
N ILE A 200 -25.47 -0.72 -0.97
CA ILE A 200 -24.39 -0.46 -0.02
C ILE A 200 -24.85 0.13 1.31
N GLY A 201 -26.18 0.22 1.51
CA GLY A 201 -26.79 0.75 2.74
C GLY A 201 -27.11 2.24 2.64
N ASN A 202 -27.83 2.74 3.64
CA ASN A 202 -28.22 4.16 3.80
C ASN A 202 -28.93 4.77 2.58
N GLY A 203 -29.54 3.95 1.71
CA GLY A 203 -30.22 4.41 0.49
C GLY A 203 -29.29 4.72 -0.67
N TYR A 204 -28.07 4.20 -0.64
CA TYR A 204 -27.11 4.31 -1.73
C TYR A 204 -26.87 2.98 -2.42
N PHE A 205 -26.56 3.05 -3.70
CA PHE A 205 -26.35 1.89 -4.55
C PHE A 205 -25.14 2.10 -5.45
N ILE A 206 -24.35 1.04 -5.66
CA ILE A 206 -23.35 0.99 -6.71
C ILE A 206 -23.99 0.29 -7.89
N ALA A 207 -24.08 0.97 -9.03
CA ALA A 207 -24.55 0.40 -10.27
C ALA A 207 -23.38 0.21 -11.23
N MET A 208 -23.40 -0.88 -11.98
CA MET A 208 -22.35 -1.29 -12.88
C MET A 208 -22.88 -1.57 -14.27
N LYS A 209 -22.11 -1.19 -15.28
CA LYS A 209 -22.37 -1.55 -16.68
C LYS A 209 -21.26 -2.45 -17.19
N GLU A 210 -21.65 -3.52 -17.83
CA GLU A 210 -20.75 -4.45 -18.49
C GLU A 210 -20.67 -4.18 -20.00
N GLU A 211 -19.51 -4.37 -20.57
CA GLU A 211 -19.30 -4.48 -21.99
C GLU A 211 -18.45 -5.70 -22.29
N ARG A 212 -18.97 -6.62 -23.10
CA ARG A 212 -18.31 -7.88 -23.49
C ARG A 212 -17.86 -8.73 -22.29
N GLY A 213 -18.69 -8.79 -21.24
CA GLY A 213 -18.44 -9.59 -20.03
C GLY A 213 -17.38 -9.00 -19.08
N ARG A 214 -17.14 -7.70 -19.16
CA ARG A 214 -16.27 -6.97 -18.21
C ARG A 214 -16.98 -5.72 -17.75
N ILE A 215 -16.90 -5.44 -16.43
CA ILE A 215 -17.41 -4.18 -15.88
C ILE A 215 -16.59 -3.04 -16.48
N LYS A 216 -17.28 -2.09 -17.10
CA LYS A 216 -16.67 -0.96 -17.79
C LYS A 216 -16.90 0.37 -17.08
N SER A 217 -18.04 0.52 -16.43
CA SER A 217 -18.42 1.78 -15.79
C SER A 217 -19.07 1.53 -14.45
N TYR A 218 -18.75 2.37 -13.49
CA TYR A 218 -19.30 2.39 -12.15
C TYR A 218 -20.07 3.68 -11.92
N TYR A 219 -21.17 3.59 -11.20
CA TYR A 219 -22.02 4.72 -10.83
C TYR A 219 -22.41 4.60 -9.37
N LEU A 220 -22.35 5.72 -8.64
CA LEU A 220 -22.98 5.83 -7.33
C LEU A 220 -24.36 6.45 -7.52
N LEU A 221 -25.36 5.78 -7.02
CA LEU A 221 -26.75 6.23 -7.09
C LEU A 221 -27.31 6.49 -5.69
N ASP A 222 -28.18 7.46 -5.57
CA ASP A 222 -28.99 7.67 -4.36
C ASP A 222 -30.25 6.78 -4.35
N SER A 223 -31.08 6.92 -3.32
CA SER A 223 -32.34 6.17 -3.16
C SER A 223 -33.40 6.46 -4.22
N LYS A 224 -33.24 7.53 -5.00
CA LYS A 224 -34.10 7.89 -6.12
C LYS A 224 -33.56 7.38 -7.45
N GLY A 225 -32.33 6.83 -7.46
CA GLY A 225 -31.64 6.42 -8.66
C GLY A 225 -30.89 7.56 -9.36
N GLU A 226 -30.75 8.72 -8.71
CA GLU A 226 -29.97 9.83 -9.25
C GLU A 226 -28.49 9.52 -9.17
N ARG A 227 -27.74 9.80 -10.24
CA ARG A 227 -26.29 9.58 -10.29
C ARG A 227 -25.55 10.64 -9.50
N LEU A 228 -24.91 10.24 -8.42
CA LEU A 228 -24.05 11.10 -7.59
C LEU A 228 -22.62 11.15 -8.12
N LEU A 229 -22.09 10.00 -8.55
CA LEU A 229 -20.76 9.85 -9.13
C LEU A 229 -20.83 8.94 -10.36
N SER A 230 -19.98 9.19 -11.36
CA SER A 230 -19.89 8.37 -12.56
C SER A 230 -18.48 8.36 -13.18
N TYR A 231 -18.21 7.30 -13.96
CA TYR A 231 -16.97 7.21 -14.75
C TYR A 231 -16.85 8.40 -15.73
N GLU A 232 -17.90 8.71 -16.46
CA GLU A 232 -17.88 9.71 -17.54
C GLU A 232 -17.65 11.13 -17.02
N LYS A 233 -18.18 11.45 -15.82
CA LYS A 233 -18.10 12.81 -15.25
C LYS A 233 -16.94 12.97 -14.29
N ASP A 234 -16.65 11.96 -13.47
CA ASP A 234 -15.74 12.07 -12.34
C ASP A 234 -14.46 11.25 -12.55
N GLY A 235 -14.32 10.54 -13.67
CA GLY A 235 -13.14 9.75 -14.00
C GLY A 235 -12.95 8.49 -13.15
N ILE A 236 -14.02 7.97 -12.55
CA ILE A 236 -13.98 6.87 -11.62
C ILE A 236 -13.76 5.53 -12.33
N GLU A 237 -12.64 4.89 -12.13
CA GLU A 237 -12.33 3.58 -12.68
C GLU A 237 -12.94 2.42 -11.87
N TYR A 238 -13.19 2.63 -10.59
CA TYR A 238 -13.73 1.61 -9.69
C TYR A 238 -14.47 2.23 -8.52
N LEU A 239 -15.63 1.64 -8.18
CA LEU A 239 -16.36 1.88 -6.95
C LEU A 239 -16.58 0.56 -6.22
N GLY A 240 -16.41 0.55 -4.92
CA GLY A 240 -16.67 -0.62 -4.09
C GLY A 240 -17.13 -0.23 -2.69
N ASN A 241 -17.89 -1.11 -2.06
CA ASN A 241 -18.30 -0.95 -0.68
C ASN A 241 -17.10 -1.27 0.24
N ALA A 242 -16.70 -0.30 1.06
CA ALA A 242 -15.63 -0.49 2.04
C ALA A 242 -16.16 -0.91 3.44
N GLY A 243 -17.49 -1.02 3.59
CA GLY A 243 -18.17 -1.27 4.86
C GLY A 243 -18.49 0.00 5.64
N GLU A 244 -19.33 -0.11 6.67
CA GLU A 244 -19.69 0.99 7.61
C GLU A 244 -20.15 2.30 6.96
N GLY A 245 -20.66 2.24 5.71
CA GLY A 245 -21.12 3.43 4.97
C GLY A 245 -20.05 4.14 4.15
N TYR A 246 -18.86 3.55 4.01
CA TYR A 246 -17.75 4.10 3.23
C TYR A 246 -17.65 3.45 1.86
N LEU A 247 -17.20 4.26 0.89
CA LEU A 247 -16.92 3.83 -0.48
C LEU A 247 -15.43 3.80 -0.76
N ARG A 248 -14.97 2.74 -1.41
CA ARG A 248 -13.66 2.74 -2.04
C ARG A 248 -13.78 3.29 -3.44
N VAL A 249 -13.06 4.37 -3.73
CA VAL A 249 -13.04 5.01 -5.06
C VAL A 249 -11.62 4.91 -5.62
N LYS A 250 -11.52 4.53 -6.92
CA LYS A 250 -10.27 4.60 -7.69
C LYS A 250 -10.53 5.50 -8.90
N TYR A 251 -9.66 6.48 -9.10
CA TYR A 251 -9.62 7.40 -10.22
C TYR A 251 -8.55 7.00 -11.22
#